data_e5cb5ba8ac976ad35069476bc0391242
#
_entry.id   e5cb5ba8ac976ad35069476bc0391242
#
_cell.length_a   1.000
_cell.length_b   1.000
_cell.length_c   1.000
_cell.angle_alpha   90.00
_cell.angle_beta   90.00
_cell.angle_gamma   90.00
#
_symmetry.space_group_name_H-M   'P 1'
#
loop_
_entity.id
_entity.type
_entity.pdbx_description
1 polymer ?
#
loop_
_entity_poly.entity_id
_entity_poly.type
_entity_poly.pdbx_seq_one_letter_code
_entity_poly.pdbx_strand_id
1 'polypeptide(L)'
;MEAENPRDFFKQLNPAFYERYLRIDDSDAFFESLLRPINTSIRINTLKADLDDVADRLSEDFTLEKIPWCNEGFYINTSNFGAIMEHRLGIIFPQEAASMIPANLMELRPGMKVLDLCAAPGAKTTQIAQYMENEGCIIANDPNAKRVNILISNLQKCGVLIAKVTKKDGRFFSRYEGKFDAVLVDAPCSNVGMIRKNFKYLKFWREKEIDYLSKLQKSLILVGYKALKPGGVLIYSTCTLDPLENEEVVNHLLMSSDAEIEDIDLPINKREPFLEFEGRAYSSEIKRCLRIHPQDNDTEAFFIAKIRKP
;
A
#
# COMPACT_ATOMS: atom_id res chain seq x y z
N MET A 1 3.29 3.10 31.04
CA MET A 1 4.70 3.52 31.06
C MET A 1 4.76 4.73 30.14
N GLU A 2 4.81 5.91 30.73
CA GLU A 2 5.16 7.12 30.00
C GLU A 2 6.67 6.96 29.71
N ALA A 3 7.03 6.72 28.47
CA ALA A 3 8.43 6.73 28.07
C ALA A 3 8.87 8.20 28.13
N GLU A 4 9.77 8.54 29.06
CA GLU A 4 10.29 9.89 29.24
C GLU A 4 10.93 10.48 27.96
N ASN A 5 11.32 9.62 27.01
CA ASN A 5 11.80 10.00 25.68
C ASN A 5 11.44 8.90 24.64
N PRO A 6 10.70 9.21 23.55
CA PRO A 6 10.38 8.26 22.50
C PRO A 6 11.59 7.52 21.92
N ARG A 7 12.72 8.21 21.73
CA ARG A 7 13.95 7.61 21.19
C ARG A 7 14.51 6.53 22.11
N ASP A 8 14.48 6.74 23.42
CA ASP A 8 14.99 5.76 24.39
C ASP A 8 14.13 4.50 24.39
N PHE A 9 12.82 4.64 24.20
CA PHE A 9 11.92 3.49 24.03
C PHE A 9 12.34 2.62 22.83
N PHE A 10 12.55 3.22 21.65
CA PHE A 10 12.94 2.47 20.45
C PHE A 10 14.34 1.87 20.61
N LYS A 11 15.29 2.60 21.18
CA LYS A 11 16.65 2.13 21.42
C LYS A 11 16.70 0.94 22.37
N GLN A 12 15.85 0.92 23.39
CA GLN A 12 15.75 -0.20 24.34
C GLN A 12 15.02 -1.40 23.75
N LEU A 13 13.91 -1.17 23.01
CA LEU A 13 13.09 -2.24 22.50
C LEU A 13 13.68 -2.95 21.28
N ASN A 14 14.30 -2.19 20.37
CA ASN A 14 14.99 -2.70 19.18
C ASN A 14 16.10 -1.75 18.73
N PRO A 15 17.34 -1.90 19.25
CA PRO A 15 18.46 -1.02 18.90
C PRO A 15 18.76 -0.98 17.39
N ALA A 16 18.67 -2.12 16.71
CA ALA A 16 18.95 -2.19 15.27
C ALA A 16 17.91 -1.38 14.44
N PHE A 17 16.64 -1.44 14.83
CA PHE A 17 15.61 -0.57 14.25
C PHE A 17 15.92 0.90 14.47
N TYR A 18 16.24 1.27 15.71
CA TYR A 18 16.54 2.65 16.07
C TYR A 18 17.70 3.21 15.25
N GLU A 19 18.84 2.50 15.18
CA GLU A 19 20.02 2.93 14.43
C GLU A 19 19.74 3.00 12.91
N ARG A 20 18.96 2.07 12.36
CA ARG A 20 18.58 2.08 10.96
C ARG A 20 17.73 3.30 10.62
N TYR A 21 16.71 3.57 11.45
CA TYR A 21 15.74 4.63 11.16
C TYR A 21 16.26 6.03 11.51
N LEU A 22 17.29 6.19 12.36
CA LEU A 22 18.01 7.44 12.49
C LEU A 22 18.68 7.91 11.19
N ARG A 23 19.06 6.98 10.31
CA ARG A 23 19.64 7.32 8.99
C ARG A 23 18.58 7.66 7.94
N ILE A 24 17.32 7.33 8.20
CA ILE A 24 16.19 7.54 7.29
C ILE A 24 15.39 8.77 7.69
N ASP A 25 15.11 8.93 8.97
CA ASP A 25 14.45 10.10 9.57
C ASP A 25 14.91 10.25 11.03
N ASP A 26 15.78 11.23 11.29
CA ASP A 26 16.34 11.51 12.61
C ASP A 26 15.46 12.46 13.45
N SER A 27 14.26 12.82 12.97
CA SER A 27 13.38 13.73 13.69
C SER A 27 12.70 13.06 14.89
N ASP A 28 12.53 13.81 15.99
CA ASP A 28 11.74 13.35 17.14
C ASP A 28 10.29 13.08 16.73
N ALA A 29 9.73 13.90 15.84
CA ALA A 29 8.38 13.76 15.34
C ALA A 29 8.10 12.40 14.68
N PHE A 30 9.10 11.82 13.99
CA PHE A 30 9.00 10.48 13.44
C PHE A 30 8.82 9.44 14.54
N PHE A 31 9.71 9.39 15.53
CA PHE A 31 9.64 8.42 16.62
C PHE A 31 8.39 8.61 17.49
N GLU A 32 7.99 9.86 17.76
CA GLU A 32 6.74 10.16 18.45
C GLU A 32 5.53 9.66 17.68
N SER A 33 5.49 9.86 16.36
CA SER A 33 4.37 9.43 15.53
C SER A 33 4.17 7.91 15.57
N LEU A 34 5.25 7.13 15.64
CA LEU A 34 5.18 5.67 15.73
C LEU A 34 4.59 5.18 17.07
N LEU A 35 4.60 6.00 18.12
CA LEU A 35 4.00 5.68 19.43
C LEU A 35 2.51 6.07 19.50
N ARG A 36 2.02 6.92 18.59
CA ARG A 36 0.62 7.34 18.57
C ARG A 36 -0.25 6.31 17.83
N PRO A 37 -1.45 6.00 18.33
CA PRO A 37 -2.41 5.22 17.56
C PRO A 37 -2.69 5.86 16.21
N ILE A 38 -2.86 5.05 15.19
CA ILE A 38 -3.25 5.54 13.87
C ILE A 38 -4.75 5.85 13.84
N ASN A 39 -5.13 6.92 13.14
CA ASN A 39 -6.53 7.21 12.88
C ASN A 39 -7.18 6.07 12.09
N THR A 40 -8.34 5.65 12.55
CA THR A 40 -9.12 4.64 11.82
C THR A 40 -9.76 5.24 10.59
N SER A 41 -9.76 4.50 9.51
CA SER A 41 -10.33 4.93 8.23
C SER A 41 -11.09 3.81 7.54
N ILE A 42 -12.06 4.20 6.74
CA ILE A 42 -12.92 3.33 5.95
C ILE A 42 -12.96 3.80 4.50
N ARG A 43 -13.22 2.87 3.61
CA ARG A 43 -13.62 3.15 2.22
C ARG A 43 -15.06 2.68 2.03
N ILE A 44 -15.92 3.56 1.52
CA ILE A 44 -17.27 3.21 1.10
C ILE A 44 -17.20 2.44 -0.22
N ASN A 45 -17.90 1.33 -0.30
CA ASN A 45 -17.90 0.43 -1.44
C ASN A 45 -19.06 0.77 -2.39
N THR A 46 -18.77 1.54 -3.41
CA THR A 46 -19.76 2.01 -4.39
C THR A 46 -20.29 0.92 -5.33
N LEU A 47 -19.74 -0.31 -5.28
CA LEU A 47 -20.38 -1.47 -5.91
C LEU A 47 -21.69 -1.90 -5.23
N LYS A 48 -21.92 -1.46 -3.99
CA LYS A 48 -23.04 -1.93 -3.17
C LYS A 48 -24.03 -0.86 -2.76
N ALA A 49 -23.59 0.39 -2.66
CA ALA A 49 -24.45 1.48 -2.20
C ALA A 49 -23.92 2.83 -2.72
N ASP A 50 -24.80 3.79 -2.78
CA ASP A 50 -24.43 5.18 -3.08
C ASP A 50 -23.52 5.77 -2.01
N LEU A 51 -22.56 6.59 -2.43
CA LEU A 51 -21.54 7.16 -1.56
C LEU A 51 -22.15 8.10 -0.51
N ASP A 52 -22.99 9.04 -0.98
CA ASP A 52 -23.54 10.10 -0.13
C ASP A 52 -24.57 9.52 0.83
N ASP A 53 -25.44 8.61 0.38
CA ASP A 53 -26.42 7.91 1.23
C ASP A 53 -25.75 7.14 2.39
N VAL A 54 -24.60 6.51 2.13
CA VAL A 54 -23.86 5.78 3.17
C VAL A 54 -23.13 6.72 4.11
N ALA A 55 -22.54 7.79 3.59
CA ALA A 55 -21.84 8.78 4.40
C ALA A 55 -22.81 9.50 5.34
N ASP A 56 -23.98 9.92 4.84
CA ASP A 56 -25.03 10.58 5.63
C ASP A 56 -25.51 9.67 6.76
N ARG A 57 -25.86 8.42 6.46
CA ARG A 57 -26.30 7.44 7.47
C ARG A 57 -25.25 7.14 8.52
N LEU A 58 -23.99 7.02 8.15
CA LEU A 58 -22.90 6.79 9.11
C LEU A 58 -22.65 8.03 9.98
N SER A 59 -22.91 9.23 9.44
CA SER A 59 -22.74 10.49 10.16
C SER A 59 -23.77 10.69 11.29
N GLU A 60 -24.86 9.92 11.29
CA GLU A 60 -25.83 9.91 12.41
C GLU A 60 -25.20 9.33 13.70
N ASP A 61 -24.30 8.34 13.57
CA ASP A 61 -23.71 7.62 14.70
C ASP A 61 -22.22 7.92 14.91
N PHE A 62 -21.50 8.38 13.87
CA PHE A 62 -20.04 8.53 13.86
C PHE A 62 -19.61 9.89 13.31
N THR A 63 -18.46 10.38 13.77
CA THR A 63 -17.79 11.51 13.13
C THR A 63 -17.02 11.01 11.90
N LEU A 64 -17.37 11.52 10.73
CA LEU A 64 -16.67 11.26 9.47
C LEU A 64 -15.90 12.50 9.02
N GLU A 65 -14.64 12.29 8.62
CA GLU A 65 -13.80 13.31 7.98
C GLU A 65 -13.28 12.76 6.66
N LYS A 66 -13.48 13.49 5.56
CA LYS A 66 -13.12 13.04 4.22
C LYS A 66 -11.60 12.93 4.05
N ILE A 67 -11.14 11.85 3.43
CA ILE A 67 -9.73 11.68 3.07
C ILE A 67 -9.47 12.44 1.77
N PRO A 68 -8.55 13.46 1.75
CA PRO A 68 -8.42 14.36 0.61
C PRO A 68 -7.99 13.69 -0.70
N TRP A 69 -7.30 12.55 -0.63
CA TRP A 69 -6.78 11.81 -1.78
C TRP A 69 -7.61 10.59 -2.18
N CYS A 70 -8.78 10.38 -1.56
CA CYS A 70 -9.66 9.26 -1.91
C CYS A 70 -11.12 9.69 -1.74
N ASN A 71 -11.86 9.77 -2.84
CA ASN A 71 -13.24 10.25 -2.83
C ASN A 71 -14.17 9.40 -1.94
N GLU A 72 -13.96 8.10 -1.90
CA GLU A 72 -14.74 7.13 -1.12
C GLU A 72 -14.18 6.89 0.27
N GLY A 73 -13.06 7.56 0.61
CA GLY A 73 -12.33 7.40 1.87
C GLY A 73 -12.76 8.39 2.95
N PHE A 74 -12.93 7.89 4.17
CA PHE A 74 -13.24 8.71 5.35
C PHE A 74 -12.44 8.23 6.56
N TYR A 75 -11.95 9.15 7.37
CA TYR A 75 -11.60 8.88 8.75
C TYR A 75 -12.87 8.70 9.57
N ILE A 76 -12.85 7.84 10.58
CA ILE A 76 -13.99 7.51 11.41
C ILE A 76 -13.55 7.35 12.88
N ASN A 77 -14.32 7.87 13.82
CA ASN A 77 -14.00 7.87 15.25
C ASN A 77 -14.33 6.56 15.98
N THR A 78 -14.21 5.41 15.29
CA THR A 78 -14.42 4.09 15.90
C THR A 78 -13.42 3.06 15.36
N SER A 79 -13.06 2.08 16.17
CA SER A 79 -12.31 0.88 15.78
C SER A 79 -13.15 -0.40 15.89
N ASN A 80 -14.39 -0.31 16.38
CA ASN A 80 -15.29 -1.46 16.58
C ASN A 80 -16.13 -1.74 15.32
N PHE A 81 -15.48 -2.05 14.21
CA PHE A 81 -16.16 -2.36 12.95
C PHE A 81 -17.08 -3.58 13.01
N GLY A 82 -16.85 -4.50 13.97
CA GLY A 82 -17.70 -5.67 14.14
C GLY A 82 -19.14 -5.34 14.53
N ALA A 83 -19.38 -4.17 15.14
CA ALA A 83 -20.71 -3.69 15.52
C ALA A 83 -21.43 -2.96 14.37
N ILE A 84 -20.72 -2.54 13.30
CA ILE A 84 -21.27 -1.75 12.21
C ILE A 84 -21.90 -2.68 11.17
N MET A 85 -23.18 -2.47 10.88
CA MET A 85 -23.92 -3.29 9.91
C MET A 85 -23.33 -3.16 8.50
N GLU A 86 -22.99 -1.96 8.07
CA GLU A 86 -22.39 -1.64 6.78
C GLU A 86 -21.07 -2.39 6.55
N HIS A 87 -20.28 -2.56 7.61
CA HIS A 87 -19.06 -3.39 7.54
C HIS A 87 -19.38 -4.87 7.36
N ARG A 88 -20.40 -5.40 8.07
CA ARG A 88 -20.82 -6.80 7.93
C ARG A 88 -21.34 -7.09 6.53
N LEU A 89 -22.06 -6.14 5.95
CA LEU A 89 -22.62 -6.24 4.61
C LEU A 89 -21.61 -5.94 3.50
N GLY A 90 -20.39 -5.46 3.83
CA GLY A 90 -19.36 -5.07 2.88
C GLY A 90 -19.68 -3.79 2.11
N ILE A 91 -20.54 -2.94 2.66
CA ILE A 91 -20.83 -1.59 2.18
C ILE A 91 -19.69 -0.65 2.53
N ILE A 92 -19.03 -0.87 3.67
CA ILE A 92 -17.76 -0.22 4.02
C ILE A 92 -16.65 -1.25 4.20
N PHE A 93 -15.42 -0.82 3.90
CA PHE A 93 -14.21 -1.62 4.11
C PHE A 93 -13.21 -0.83 4.95
N PRO A 94 -12.78 -1.33 6.14
CA PRO A 94 -11.70 -0.72 6.90
C PRO A 94 -10.40 -0.78 6.10
N GLN A 95 -9.90 0.37 5.67
CA GLN A 95 -8.68 0.50 4.87
C GLN A 95 -7.93 1.73 5.36
N GLU A 96 -6.62 1.59 5.57
CA GLU A 96 -5.78 2.69 6.00
C GLU A 96 -5.67 3.75 4.87
N ALA A 97 -5.64 5.02 5.25
CA ALA A 97 -5.78 6.14 4.34
C ALA A 97 -4.70 6.18 3.24
N ALA A 98 -3.40 5.99 3.55
CA ALA A 98 -2.35 5.92 2.55
C ALA A 98 -2.47 4.67 1.65
N SER A 99 -2.97 3.55 2.21
CA SER A 99 -3.21 2.30 1.47
C SER A 99 -4.32 2.42 0.41
N MET A 100 -5.12 3.51 0.42
CA MET A 100 -6.12 3.78 -0.63
C MET A 100 -5.50 4.39 -1.90
N ILE A 101 -4.31 4.99 -1.81
CA ILE A 101 -3.66 5.70 -2.91
C ILE A 101 -3.30 4.79 -4.11
N PRO A 102 -2.71 3.60 -3.93
CA PRO A 102 -2.25 2.80 -5.05
C PRO A 102 -3.32 2.51 -6.11
N ALA A 103 -4.54 2.14 -5.68
CA ALA A 103 -5.62 1.86 -6.64
C ALA A 103 -6.09 3.13 -7.40
N ASN A 104 -6.09 4.31 -6.74
CA ASN A 104 -6.45 5.58 -7.37
C ASN A 104 -5.51 5.95 -8.53
N LEU A 105 -4.24 5.55 -8.43
CA LEU A 105 -3.21 5.89 -9.42
C LEU A 105 -3.19 4.94 -10.64
N MET A 106 -3.93 3.84 -10.61
CA MET A 106 -3.88 2.80 -11.65
C MET A 106 -4.63 3.14 -12.94
N GLU A 107 -5.31 4.29 -13.03
CA GLU A 107 -6.09 4.74 -14.20
C GLU A 107 -7.12 3.71 -14.66
N LEU A 108 -7.78 3.08 -13.71
CA LEU A 108 -8.69 1.96 -13.94
C LEU A 108 -9.94 2.38 -14.71
N ARG A 109 -10.41 1.48 -15.58
CA ARG A 109 -11.66 1.61 -16.35
C ARG A 109 -12.36 0.26 -16.45
N PRO A 110 -13.69 0.24 -16.58
CA PRO A 110 -14.44 -0.97 -16.90
C PRO A 110 -13.84 -1.73 -18.10
N GLY A 111 -13.81 -3.06 -18.03
CA GLY A 111 -13.30 -3.93 -19.09
C GLY A 111 -11.80 -4.23 -19.06
N MET A 112 -10.99 -3.54 -18.24
CA MET A 112 -9.55 -3.78 -18.13
C MET A 112 -9.21 -5.18 -17.59
N LYS A 113 -7.98 -5.62 -17.89
CA LYS A 113 -7.35 -6.80 -17.27
C LYS A 113 -6.27 -6.33 -16.31
N VAL A 114 -6.46 -6.60 -15.03
CA VAL A 114 -5.59 -6.15 -13.95
C VAL A 114 -4.93 -7.33 -13.25
N LEU A 115 -3.64 -7.18 -12.89
CA LEU A 115 -2.93 -8.11 -12.02
C LEU A 115 -2.64 -7.42 -10.68
N ASP A 116 -3.16 -7.98 -9.59
CA ASP A 116 -2.76 -7.65 -8.22
C ASP A 116 -1.84 -8.77 -7.71
N LEU A 117 -0.54 -8.51 -7.71
CA LEU A 117 0.49 -9.54 -7.57
C LEU A 117 0.65 -10.02 -6.11
N CYS A 118 0.28 -9.19 -5.13
CA CYS A 118 0.39 -9.45 -3.69
C CYS A 118 -0.91 -9.08 -2.96
N ALA A 119 -2.04 -9.60 -3.43
CA ALA A 119 -3.39 -9.09 -3.22
C ALA A 119 -3.92 -9.16 -1.78
N ALA A 120 -3.49 -10.14 -0.99
CA ALA A 120 -4.09 -10.36 0.31
C ALA A 120 -3.70 -9.28 1.35
N PRO A 121 -4.64 -8.80 2.17
CA PRO A 121 -5.96 -9.39 2.46
C PRO A 121 -7.11 -8.95 1.53
N GLY A 122 -6.89 -8.14 0.49
CA GLY A 122 -7.90 -7.78 -0.50
C GLY A 122 -8.40 -6.34 -0.47
N ALA A 123 -7.85 -5.48 0.38
CA ALA A 123 -8.26 -4.08 0.48
C ALA A 123 -8.10 -3.34 -0.85
N LYS A 124 -6.92 -3.44 -1.47
CA LYS A 124 -6.64 -2.82 -2.78
C LYS A 124 -7.36 -3.55 -3.91
N THR A 125 -7.46 -4.90 -3.87
CA THR A 125 -8.20 -5.68 -4.88
C THR A 125 -9.68 -5.30 -4.93
N THR A 126 -10.33 -5.12 -3.77
CA THR A 126 -11.75 -4.69 -3.70
C THR A 126 -11.92 -3.25 -4.19
N GLN A 127 -10.96 -2.37 -3.97
CA GLN A 127 -10.93 -1.00 -4.49
C GLN A 127 -10.74 -0.99 -6.02
N ILE A 128 -9.84 -1.83 -6.55
CA ILE A 128 -9.66 -2.02 -8.00
C ILE A 128 -10.99 -2.46 -8.65
N ALA A 129 -11.66 -3.46 -8.07
CA ALA A 129 -12.94 -3.93 -8.58
C ALA A 129 -14.03 -2.85 -8.56
N GLN A 130 -14.02 -1.99 -7.54
CA GLN A 130 -14.90 -0.84 -7.41
C GLN A 130 -14.68 0.16 -8.55
N TYR A 131 -13.45 0.52 -8.84
CA TYR A 131 -13.11 1.46 -9.93
C TYR A 131 -13.30 0.87 -11.33
N MET A 132 -13.31 -0.45 -11.43
CA MET A 132 -13.67 -1.18 -12.65
C MET A 132 -15.17 -1.48 -12.76
N GLU A 133 -16.00 -1.03 -11.82
CA GLU A 133 -17.45 -1.25 -11.81
C GLU A 133 -17.85 -2.73 -11.96
N ASN A 134 -17.02 -3.65 -11.43
CA ASN A 134 -17.17 -5.11 -11.65
C ASN A 134 -17.17 -5.53 -13.14
N GLU A 135 -16.57 -4.79 -14.03
CA GLU A 135 -16.39 -5.13 -15.44
C GLU A 135 -14.92 -5.39 -15.77
N GLY A 136 -14.64 -6.48 -16.50
CA GLY A 136 -13.27 -6.87 -16.87
C GLY A 136 -12.77 -8.10 -16.13
N CYS A 137 -11.47 -8.10 -15.73
CA CYS A 137 -10.87 -9.24 -15.05
C CYS A 137 -9.73 -8.80 -14.13
N ILE A 138 -9.75 -9.27 -12.90
CA ILE A 138 -8.65 -9.10 -11.92
C ILE A 138 -8.06 -10.47 -11.63
N ILE A 139 -6.75 -10.63 -11.80
CA ILE A 139 -6.01 -11.75 -11.23
C ILE A 139 -5.44 -11.30 -9.89
N ALA A 140 -5.99 -11.81 -8.80
CA ALA A 140 -5.58 -11.50 -7.44
C ALA A 140 -4.73 -12.64 -6.88
N ASN A 141 -3.44 -12.40 -6.67
CA ASN A 141 -2.49 -13.44 -6.26
C ASN A 141 -1.93 -13.20 -4.86
N ASP A 142 -1.77 -14.24 -4.08
CA ASP A 142 -0.95 -14.26 -2.87
C ASP A 142 -0.37 -15.67 -2.65
N PRO A 143 0.92 -15.85 -2.30
CA PRO A 143 1.51 -17.16 -2.12
C PRO A 143 1.03 -17.87 -0.85
N ASN A 144 0.50 -17.14 0.13
CA ASN A 144 0.14 -17.67 1.45
C ASN A 144 -1.32 -18.15 1.49
N ALA A 145 -1.52 -19.45 1.72
CA ALA A 145 -2.85 -20.06 1.74
C ALA A 145 -3.80 -19.45 2.80
N LYS A 146 -3.30 -19.10 3.98
CA LYS A 146 -4.13 -18.48 5.04
C LYS A 146 -4.59 -17.08 4.61
N ARG A 147 -3.70 -16.31 4.01
CA ARG A 147 -4.03 -14.98 3.48
C ARG A 147 -4.98 -15.04 2.30
N VAL A 148 -4.83 -16.03 1.41
CA VAL A 148 -5.77 -16.28 0.29
C VAL A 148 -7.20 -16.51 0.78
N ASN A 149 -7.40 -17.24 1.87
CA ASN A 149 -8.75 -17.45 2.43
C ASN A 149 -9.38 -16.12 2.91
N ILE A 150 -8.57 -15.24 3.52
CA ILE A 150 -9.03 -13.90 3.93
C ILE A 150 -9.38 -13.05 2.70
N LEU A 151 -8.53 -13.08 1.67
CA LEU A 151 -8.77 -12.42 0.40
C LEU A 151 -10.12 -12.86 -0.21
N ILE A 152 -10.36 -14.17 -0.34
CA ILE A 152 -11.62 -14.71 -0.88
C ILE A 152 -12.82 -14.20 -0.07
N SER A 153 -12.75 -14.29 1.27
CA SER A 153 -13.81 -13.81 2.16
C SER A 153 -14.11 -12.32 1.96
N ASN A 154 -13.08 -11.49 1.84
CA ASN A 154 -13.23 -10.05 1.63
C ASN A 154 -13.80 -9.72 0.24
N LEU A 155 -13.36 -10.41 -0.81
CA LEU A 155 -13.91 -10.26 -2.16
C LEU A 155 -15.41 -10.61 -2.19
N GLN A 156 -15.80 -11.73 -1.58
CA GLN A 156 -17.20 -12.16 -1.48
C GLN A 156 -18.03 -11.16 -0.68
N LYS A 157 -17.54 -10.72 0.49
CA LYS A 157 -18.21 -9.73 1.34
C LYS A 157 -18.45 -8.42 0.58
N CYS A 158 -17.46 -7.95 -0.19
CA CYS A 158 -17.55 -6.70 -0.95
C CYS A 158 -18.30 -6.84 -2.29
N GLY A 159 -18.76 -8.04 -2.66
CA GLY A 159 -19.51 -8.25 -3.90
C GLY A 159 -18.64 -8.17 -5.17
N VAL A 160 -17.37 -8.52 -5.08
CA VAL A 160 -16.46 -8.54 -6.24
C VAL A 160 -16.72 -9.77 -7.09
N LEU A 161 -17.07 -9.56 -8.36
CA LEU A 161 -17.45 -10.63 -9.32
C LEU A 161 -16.34 -10.96 -10.32
N ILE A 162 -15.43 -10.03 -10.59
CA ILE A 162 -14.44 -10.10 -11.68
C ILE A 162 -13.06 -10.61 -11.25
N ALA A 163 -12.88 -10.97 -9.97
CA ALA A 163 -11.59 -11.40 -9.45
C ALA A 163 -11.42 -12.93 -9.50
N LYS A 164 -10.32 -13.37 -10.11
CA LYS A 164 -9.84 -14.75 -10.05
C LYS A 164 -8.68 -14.84 -9.07
N VAL A 165 -8.88 -15.51 -7.95
CA VAL A 165 -7.84 -15.68 -6.92
C VAL A 165 -6.89 -16.81 -7.30
N THR A 166 -5.59 -16.55 -7.12
CA THR A 166 -4.52 -17.54 -7.35
C THR A 166 -3.61 -17.61 -6.13
N LYS A 167 -3.05 -18.82 -5.88
CA LYS A 167 -2.06 -19.07 -4.83
C LYS A 167 -0.75 -19.50 -5.49
N LYS A 168 0.02 -18.50 -5.96
CA LYS A 168 1.30 -18.74 -6.66
C LYS A 168 2.38 -17.84 -6.09
N ASP A 169 3.63 -18.27 -6.21
CA ASP A 169 4.75 -17.34 -6.11
C ASP A 169 4.58 -16.26 -7.19
N GLY A 170 4.72 -15.00 -6.83
CA GLY A 170 4.53 -13.89 -7.78
C GLY A 170 5.42 -13.99 -9.02
N ARG A 171 6.61 -14.59 -8.90
CA ARG A 171 7.55 -14.83 -10.00
C ARG A 171 6.99 -15.74 -11.09
N PHE A 172 5.98 -16.55 -10.80
CA PHE A 172 5.24 -17.36 -11.76
C PHE A 172 4.63 -16.52 -12.89
N PHE A 173 4.29 -15.28 -12.63
CA PHE A 173 3.60 -14.40 -13.59
C PHE A 173 4.52 -13.85 -14.68
N SER A 174 5.83 -14.08 -14.63
CA SER A 174 6.78 -13.74 -15.70
C SER A 174 6.41 -14.33 -17.09
N ARG A 175 5.60 -15.40 -17.12
CA ARG A 175 5.08 -16.04 -18.34
C ARG A 175 3.91 -15.30 -19.00
N TYR A 176 3.34 -14.31 -18.33
CA TYR A 176 2.17 -13.57 -18.82
C TYR A 176 2.58 -12.20 -19.39
N GLU A 177 3.64 -12.19 -20.21
CA GLU A 177 4.16 -10.97 -20.83
C GLU A 177 3.10 -10.24 -21.66
N GLY A 178 2.96 -8.93 -21.45
CA GLY A 178 2.06 -8.07 -22.22
C GLY A 178 0.57 -8.44 -22.12
N LYS A 179 0.11 -8.97 -20.98
CA LYS A 179 -1.28 -9.45 -20.83
C LYS A 179 -2.20 -8.50 -20.06
N PHE A 180 -1.65 -7.60 -19.27
CA PHE A 180 -2.43 -6.76 -18.35
C PHE A 180 -2.35 -5.29 -18.72
N ASP A 181 -3.48 -4.59 -18.57
CA ASP A 181 -3.60 -3.16 -18.80
C ASP A 181 -3.03 -2.37 -17.61
N ALA A 182 -3.18 -2.90 -16.39
CA ALA A 182 -2.60 -2.35 -15.18
C ALA A 182 -2.11 -3.47 -14.24
N VAL A 183 -1.06 -3.17 -13.47
CA VAL A 183 -0.48 -4.10 -12.49
C VAL A 183 -0.26 -3.38 -11.16
N LEU A 184 -0.67 -4.02 -10.07
CA LEU A 184 -0.33 -3.59 -8.72
C LEU A 184 0.72 -4.56 -8.13
N VAL A 185 1.79 -3.98 -7.62
CA VAL A 185 2.81 -4.68 -6.82
C VAL A 185 2.87 -3.99 -5.45
N ASP A 186 1.86 -4.28 -4.61
CA ASP A 186 1.88 -3.89 -3.19
C ASP A 186 2.75 -4.91 -2.44
N ALA A 187 4.05 -4.65 -2.46
CA ALA A 187 5.06 -5.66 -2.19
C ALA A 187 5.15 -6.06 -0.70
N PRO A 188 5.45 -7.34 -0.39
CA PRO A 188 5.80 -7.71 0.97
C PRO A 188 7.03 -6.92 1.42
N CYS A 189 6.97 -6.29 2.59
CA CYS A 189 7.98 -5.37 3.09
C CYS A 189 8.22 -5.53 4.59
N SER A 190 9.16 -4.76 5.16
CA SER A 190 9.50 -4.77 6.59
C SER A 190 8.41 -4.18 7.51
N ASN A 191 7.28 -3.72 6.97
CA ASN A 191 6.04 -3.36 7.67
C ASN A 191 6.18 -2.27 8.75
N VAL A 192 7.01 -1.28 8.54
CA VAL A 192 7.21 -0.18 9.52
C VAL A 192 5.95 0.64 9.74
N GLY A 193 5.15 0.86 8.70
CA GLY A 193 3.84 1.50 8.81
C GLY A 193 2.89 0.76 9.76
N MET A 194 3.06 -0.56 9.92
CA MET A 194 2.24 -1.37 10.81
C MET A 194 2.59 -1.24 12.30
N ILE A 195 3.72 -0.61 12.65
CA ILE A 195 4.14 -0.43 14.05
C ILE A 195 3.08 0.32 14.85
N ARG A 196 2.50 1.36 14.28
CA ARG A 196 1.41 2.17 14.87
C ARG A 196 0.15 1.34 15.18
N LYS A 197 -0.08 0.25 14.47
CA LYS A 197 -1.21 -0.67 14.71
C LYS A 197 -0.85 -1.74 15.75
N ASN A 198 0.41 -2.17 15.76
CA ASN A 198 0.83 -3.25 16.65
C ASN A 198 2.36 -3.24 16.83
N PHE A 199 2.83 -2.96 18.04
CA PHE A 199 4.25 -2.96 18.40
C PHE A 199 4.95 -4.33 18.23
N LYS A 200 4.23 -5.41 17.97
CA LYS A 200 4.87 -6.68 17.60
C LYS A 200 5.72 -6.53 16.33
N TYR A 201 5.32 -5.69 15.39
CA TYR A 201 6.13 -5.43 14.19
C TYR A 201 7.49 -4.83 14.54
N LEU A 202 7.57 -3.89 15.48
CA LEU A 202 8.83 -3.35 15.98
C LEU A 202 9.65 -4.43 16.71
N LYS A 203 9.03 -5.20 17.61
CA LYS A 203 9.73 -6.24 18.40
C LYS A 203 10.35 -7.33 17.52
N PHE A 204 9.71 -7.69 16.40
CA PHE A 204 10.19 -8.73 15.51
C PHE A 204 10.93 -8.19 14.27
N TRP A 205 11.01 -6.87 14.09
CA TRP A 205 11.75 -6.26 12.99
C TRP A 205 13.24 -6.61 13.05
N ARG A 206 13.82 -6.93 11.89
CA ARG A 206 15.23 -7.32 11.78
C ARG A 206 15.83 -6.76 10.51
N GLU A 207 16.92 -6.05 10.63
CA GLU A 207 17.64 -5.44 9.50
C GLU A 207 18.03 -6.48 8.41
N LYS A 208 18.47 -7.66 8.81
CA LYS A 208 18.84 -8.74 7.88
C LYS A 208 17.71 -9.20 6.95
N GLU A 209 16.45 -8.93 7.29
CA GLU A 209 15.29 -9.27 6.44
C GLU A 209 15.14 -8.29 5.28
N ILE A 210 15.67 -7.06 5.40
CA ILE A 210 15.58 -6.04 4.36
C ILE A 210 16.26 -6.48 3.06
N ASP A 211 17.45 -7.06 3.14
CA ASP A 211 18.18 -7.56 1.95
C ASP A 211 17.40 -8.68 1.24
N TYR A 212 16.77 -9.57 2.00
CA TYR A 212 15.93 -10.63 1.42
C TYR A 212 14.68 -10.04 0.75
N LEU A 213 14.00 -9.13 1.45
CA LEU A 213 12.79 -8.46 0.94
C LEU A 213 13.10 -7.63 -0.29
N SER A 214 14.18 -6.84 -0.28
CA SER A 214 14.63 -6.05 -1.43
C SER A 214 14.87 -6.92 -2.67
N LYS A 215 15.54 -8.07 -2.53
CA LYS A 215 15.75 -9.01 -3.64
C LYS A 215 14.44 -9.60 -4.17
N LEU A 216 13.51 -9.93 -3.28
CA LEU A 216 12.18 -10.40 -3.67
C LEU A 216 11.40 -9.31 -4.41
N GLN A 217 11.39 -8.10 -3.86
CA GLN A 217 10.69 -6.94 -4.43
C GLN A 217 11.24 -6.58 -5.81
N LYS A 218 12.56 -6.59 -6.01
CA LYS A 218 13.21 -6.43 -7.33
C LYS A 218 12.71 -7.47 -8.34
N SER A 219 12.56 -8.71 -7.92
CA SER A 219 12.01 -9.75 -8.79
C SER A 219 10.54 -9.52 -9.11
N LEU A 220 9.73 -9.08 -8.12
CA LEU A 220 8.29 -8.86 -8.30
C LEU A 220 8.01 -7.65 -9.19
N ILE A 221 8.74 -6.54 -9.04
CA ILE A 221 8.54 -5.35 -9.87
C ILE A 221 8.88 -5.62 -11.34
N LEU A 222 9.95 -6.36 -11.61
CA LEU A 222 10.33 -6.79 -12.96
C LEU A 222 9.27 -7.70 -13.59
N VAL A 223 8.73 -8.64 -12.81
CA VAL A 223 7.63 -9.53 -13.27
C VAL A 223 6.37 -8.71 -13.55
N GLY A 224 6.02 -7.79 -12.66
CA GLY A 224 4.87 -6.89 -12.85
C GLY A 224 5.03 -6.06 -14.13
N TYR A 225 6.20 -5.45 -14.33
CA TYR A 225 6.49 -4.66 -15.51
C TYR A 225 6.43 -5.49 -16.82
N LYS A 226 7.02 -6.68 -16.80
CA LYS A 226 6.96 -7.60 -17.95
C LYS A 226 5.53 -8.00 -18.30
N ALA A 227 4.68 -8.16 -17.31
CA ALA A 227 3.27 -8.54 -17.49
C ALA A 227 2.41 -7.43 -18.11
N LEU A 228 2.83 -6.15 -18.05
CA LEU A 228 2.14 -5.03 -18.65
C LEU A 228 2.17 -5.07 -20.18
N LYS A 229 1.06 -4.64 -20.78
CA LYS A 229 1.00 -4.21 -22.18
C LYS A 229 1.80 -2.91 -22.37
N PRO A 230 2.25 -2.58 -23.61
CA PRO A 230 2.64 -1.23 -23.95
C PRO A 230 1.53 -0.23 -23.61
N GLY A 231 1.89 0.94 -23.07
CA GLY A 231 0.95 1.94 -22.54
C GLY A 231 0.35 1.63 -21.17
N GLY A 232 0.61 0.45 -20.60
CA GLY A 232 0.07 0.03 -19.31
C GLY A 232 0.73 0.72 -18.11
N VAL A 233 0.04 0.71 -16.96
CA VAL A 233 0.49 1.31 -15.69
C VAL A 233 0.81 0.24 -14.67
N LEU A 234 1.98 0.34 -14.04
CA LEU A 234 2.34 -0.41 -12.84
C LEU A 234 2.40 0.53 -11.65
N ILE A 235 1.74 0.17 -10.56
CA ILE A 235 1.94 0.80 -9.26
C ILE A 235 2.77 -0.13 -8.39
N TYR A 236 3.92 0.35 -7.96
CA TYR A 236 4.72 -0.28 -6.92
C TYR A 236 4.47 0.43 -5.59
N SER A 237 4.18 -0.31 -4.52
CA SER A 237 3.96 0.28 -3.20
C SER A 237 4.47 -0.60 -2.08
N THR A 238 4.86 0.04 -0.97
CA THR A 238 5.24 -0.61 0.30
C THR A 238 4.74 0.19 1.49
N CYS A 239 4.56 -0.45 2.63
CA CYS A 239 4.31 0.20 3.92
C CYS A 239 5.60 0.33 4.76
N THR A 240 6.73 0.64 4.14
CA THR A 240 8.01 0.90 4.79
C THR A 240 8.66 2.17 4.26
N LEU A 241 9.62 2.72 5.01
CA LEU A 241 10.45 3.86 4.59
C LEU A 241 11.87 3.44 4.21
N ASP A 242 12.21 2.16 4.22
CA ASP A 242 13.57 1.73 3.94
C ASP A 242 13.92 1.93 2.46
N PRO A 243 14.97 2.72 2.13
CA PRO A 243 15.33 2.99 0.75
C PRO A 243 15.74 1.73 -0.04
N LEU A 244 16.24 0.68 0.63
CA LEU A 244 16.58 -0.57 -0.05
C LEU A 244 15.35 -1.36 -0.52
N GLU A 245 14.20 -1.13 0.12
CA GLU A 245 12.91 -1.72 -0.26
C GLU A 245 12.09 -0.82 -1.20
N ASN A 246 12.48 0.43 -1.37
CA ASN A 246 11.75 1.48 -2.08
C ASN A 246 12.55 1.98 -3.28
N GLU A 247 13.35 3.01 -3.10
CA GLU A 247 14.12 3.68 -4.16
C GLU A 247 15.05 2.72 -4.91
N GLU A 248 15.75 1.85 -4.18
CA GLU A 248 16.64 0.82 -4.76
C GLU A 248 15.89 -0.16 -5.67
N VAL A 249 14.66 -0.53 -5.29
CA VAL A 249 13.83 -1.46 -6.09
C VAL A 249 13.34 -0.80 -7.37
N VAL A 250 12.89 0.45 -7.29
CA VAL A 250 12.46 1.21 -8.47
C VAL A 250 13.65 1.52 -9.36
N ASN A 251 14.79 1.91 -8.79
CA ASN A 251 16.02 2.14 -9.55
C ASN A 251 16.49 0.88 -10.27
N HIS A 252 16.38 -0.28 -9.64
CA HIS A 252 16.70 -1.57 -10.30
C HIS A 252 15.84 -1.82 -11.54
N LEU A 253 14.55 -1.46 -11.51
CA LEU A 253 13.68 -1.55 -12.67
C LEU A 253 14.13 -0.60 -13.79
N LEU A 254 14.39 0.68 -13.46
CA LEU A 254 14.85 1.69 -14.43
C LEU A 254 16.14 1.28 -15.13
N MET A 255 17.09 0.69 -14.40
CA MET A 255 18.36 0.21 -14.96
C MET A 255 18.21 -1.07 -15.82
N SER A 256 17.07 -1.77 -15.72
CA SER A 256 16.83 -3.07 -16.34
C SER A 256 15.77 -3.04 -17.46
N SER A 257 15.17 -1.89 -17.71
CA SER A 257 14.05 -1.76 -18.65
C SER A 257 13.94 -0.33 -19.20
N ASP A 258 12.98 -0.13 -20.11
CA ASP A 258 12.55 1.15 -20.66
C ASP A 258 11.42 1.83 -19.84
N ALA A 259 11.27 1.45 -18.58
CA ALA A 259 10.24 2.00 -17.68
C ALA A 259 10.39 3.51 -17.48
N GLU A 260 9.27 4.22 -17.46
CA GLU A 260 9.20 5.64 -17.16
C GLU A 260 8.46 5.85 -15.83
N ILE A 261 8.99 6.73 -14.97
CA ILE A 261 8.29 7.12 -13.73
C ILE A 261 7.40 8.34 -14.04
N GLU A 262 6.13 8.26 -13.67
CA GLU A 262 5.21 9.37 -13.77
C GLU A 262 5.11 10.13 -12.43
N ASP A 263 4.91 11.45 -12.53
CA ASP A 263 4.68 12.29 -11.36
C ASP A 263 3.37 11.93 -10.67
N ILE A 264 3.37 11.99 -9.35
CA ILE A 264 2.19 11.78 -8.51
C ILE A 264 1.78 13.12 -7.90
N ASP A 265 0.64 13.64 -8.36
CA ASP A 265 0.04 14.87 -7.85
C ASP A 265 -1.21 14.53 -7.03
N LEU A 266 -1.09 14.63 -5.71
CA LEU A 266 -2.14 14.36 -4.74
C LEU A 266 -2.08 15.40 -3.62
N PRO A 267 -3.21 15.74 -2.98
CA PRO A 267 -3.26 16.66 -1.85
C PRO A 267 -2.75 15.99 -0.57
N ILE A 268 -1.48 15.60 -0.56
CA ILE A 268 -0.80 14.90 0.55
C ILE A 268 0.59 15.50 0.77
N ASN A 269 0.98 15.66 2.02
CA ASN A 269 2.35 16.08 2.34
C ASN A 269 3.31 14.94 2.03
N LYS A 270 4.30 15.22 1.19
CA LYS A 270 5.31 14.25 0.75
C LYS A 270 6.72 14.73 1.06
N ARG A 271 7.62 13.79 1.24
CA ARG A 271 9.05 14.05 1.36
C ARG A 271 9.78 13.62 0.11
N GLU A 272 10.92 14.27 -0.13
CA GLU A 272 11.79 13.91 -1.25
C GLU A 272 12.31 12.48 -1.08
N PRO A 273 12.20 11.63 -2.13
CA PRO A 273 12.85 10.33 -2.16
C PRO A 273 14.39 10.46 -2.09
N PHE A 274 15.04 9.43 -1.59
CA PHE A 274 16.50 9.39 -1.56
C PHE A 274 17.07 9.22 -2.96
N LEU A 275 18.05 10.05 -3.32
CA LEU A 275 18.86 9.87 -4.54
C LEU A 275 20.18 9.17 -4.27
N GLU A 276 20.54 9.03 -3.00
CA GLU A 276 21.67 8.25 -2.53
C GLU A 276 21.35 7.69 -1.14
N PHE A 277 21.69 6.44 -0.90
CA PHE A 277 21.61 5.84 0.41
C PHE A 277 22.68 4.76 0.58
N GLU A 278 23.44 4.83 1.68
CA GLU A 278 24.54 3.89 2.00
C GLU A 278 25.55 3.70 0.86
N GLY A 279 25.94 4.80 0.20
CA GLY A 279 26.89 4.82 -0.89
C GLY A 279 26.34 4.28 -2.24
N ARG A 280 25.03 4.07 -2.33
CA ARG A 280 24.33 3.67 -3.57
C ARG A 280 23.61 4.87 -4.15
N ALA A 281 24.00 5.27 -5.36
CA ALA A 281 23.35 6.35 -6.08
C ALA A 281 22.19 5.82 -6.92
N TYR A 282 21.10 6.58 -6.99
CA TYR A 282 19.88 6.27 -7.72
C TYR A 282 19.65 7.28 -8.87
N SER A 283 18.88 6.88 -9.87
CA SER A 283 18.47 7.76 -10.96
C SER A 283 17.72 9.00 -10.43
N SER A 284 17.91 10.14 -11.08
CA SER A 284 17.16 11.36 -10.79
C SER A 284 15.64 11.22 -10.98
N GLU A 285 15.19 10.26 -11.80
CA GLU A 285 13.78 9.94 -12.02
C GLU A 285 13.06 9.49 -10.72
N ILE A 286 13.80 8.96 -9.76
CA ILE A 286 13.29 8.54 -8.44
C ILE A 286 12.61 9.70 -7.69
N LYS A 287 12.96 10.97 -7.96
CA LYS A 287 12.31 12.15 -7.38
C LYS A 287 10.81 12.20 -7.64
N ARG A 288 10.30 11.53 -8.68
CA ARG A 288 8.88 11.48 -9.03
C ARG A 288 8.08 10.51 -8.16
N CYS A 289 8.75 9.65 -7.39
CA CYS A 289 8.08 8.75 -6.46
C CYS A 289 7.48 9.51 -5.28
N LEU A 290 6.45 8.93 -4.68
CA LEU A 290 5.78 9.49 -3.50
C LEU A 290 6.29 8.78 -2.24
N ARG A 291 6.83 9.58 -1.31
CA ARG A 291 7.30 9.12 0.00
C ARG A 291 6.51 9.81 1.10
N ILE A 292 5.78 9.03 1.90
CA ILE A 292 4.86 9.50 2.95
C ILE A 292 5.41 9.09 4.31
N HIS A 293 5.73 10.06 5.14
CA HIS A 293 6.14 9.83 6.51
C HIS A 293 4.92 9.93 7.47
N PRO A 294 4.87 9.10 8.53
CA PRO A 294 3.69 9.01 9.40
C PRO A 294 3.31 10.33 10.06
N GLN A 295 4.31 11.14 10.45
CA GLN A 295 4.11 12.41 11.14
C GLN A 295 3.54 13.51 10.25
N ASP A 296 3.67 13.41 8.94
CA ASP A 296 3.31 14.49 8.02
C ASP A 296 1.81 14.50 7.65
N ASN A 297 1.14 13.33 7.75
CA ASN A 297 -0.27 13.18 7.37
C ASN A 297 -1.07 12.33 8.38
N ASP A 298 -0.47 11.96 9.50
CA ASP A 298 -1.05 11.02 10.49
C ASP A 298 -1.52 9.68 9.88
N THR A 299 -0.76 9.17 8.90
CA THR A 299 -1.00 7.89 8.19
C THR A 299 0.02 6.82 8.58
N GLU A 300 -0.06 5.65 7.94
CA GLU A 300 1.08 4.72 7.88
C GLU A 300 2.26 5.34 7.12
N ALA A 301 3.47 4.84 7.41
CA ALA A 301 4.61 5.03 6.51
C ALA A 301 4.32 4.38 5.16
N PHE A 302 4.51 5.09 4.06
CA PHE A 302 4.17 4.56 2.75
C PHE A 302 5.12 5.07 1.64
N PHE A 303 5.34 4.23 0.63
CA PHE A 303 6.08 4.59 -0.58
C PHE A 303 5.32 4.13 -1.81
N ILE A 304 5.30 4.95 -2.86
CA ILE A 304 4.60 4.65 -4.11
C ILE A 304 5.43 5.13 -5.30
N ALA A 305 5.55 4.27 -6.31
CA ALA A 305 6.01 4.65 -7.65
C ALA A 305 4.94 4.34 -8.68
N LYS A 306 4.59 5.34 -9.52
CA LYS A 306 3.73 5.18 -10.68
C LYS A 306 4.60 5.02 -11.91
N ILE A 307 4.48 3.89 -12.59
CA ILE A 307 5.39 3.45 -13.63
C ILE A 307 4.61 3.20 -14.92
N ARG A 308 5.04 3.82 -16.00
CA ARG A 308 4.49 3.60 -17.35
C ARG A 308 5.41 2.66 -18.13
N LYS A 309 4.80 1.77 -18.90
CA LYS A 309 5.49 1.02 -19.94
C LYS A 309 5.23 1.71 -21.27
N PRO A 310 6.27 2.20 -21.97
CA PRO A 310 6.14 2.85 -23.29
C PRO A 310 5.46 2.00 -24.35
#